data_51a574811a9d9f499d5c48ffc2d7a33d
#
_entry.id   51a574811a9d9f499d5c48ffc2d7a33d
#
_cell.length_a   1.000
_cell.length_b   1.000
_cell.length_c   1.000
_cell.angle_alpha   90.00
_cell.angle_beta   90.00
_cell.angle_gamma   90.00
#
_symmetry.space_group_name_H-M   'P 1'
#
loop_
_entity.id
_entity.type
_entity.pdbx_description
1 polymer ?
#
loop_
_entity_poly.entity_id
_entity_poly.type
_entity_poly.pdbx_seq_one_letter_code
_entity_poly.pdbx_strand_id
1 'polypeptide(L)'
;NKPQLAWKIGIDGLWNILEVAKDHKCQVFTPSSIGSFGPNTPKVDTPQDTVQRPKTIYGVSKVTTELLSDWFHTKYGVDTRSVRFPGLISYVTPPGGGTTDYAVDIYYSASARFPRAR
;
A
#
# COMPACT_ATOMS: atom_id res chain seq x y z
N ASN A 1 14.24 -10.74 -5.48
CA ASN A 1 14.07 -9.46 -4.82
C ASN A 1 14.79 -8.37 -5.63
N LYS A 2 14.05 -7.40 -6.17
CA LYS A 2 14.61 -6.34 -7.02
C LYS A 2 14.23 -4.97 -6.42
N PRO A 3 14.90 -4.52 -5.34
CA PRO A 3 14.51 -3.31 -4.62
C PRO A 3 14.61 -2.04 -5.48
N GLN A 4 15.61 -1.96 -6.36
CA GLN A 4 15.76 -0.83 -7.28
C GLN A 4 14.59 -0.74 -8.28
N LEU A 5 14.12 -1.88 -8.79
CA LEU A 5 12.97 -1.92 -9.69
C LEU A 5 11.69 -1.49 -8.96
N ALA A 6 11.51 -1.97 -7.72
CA ALA A 6 10.37 -1.56 -6.89
C ALA A 6 10.36 -0.05 -6.63
N TRP A 7 11.53 0.52 -6.36
CA TRP A 7 11.70 1.97 -6.22
C TRP A 7 11.33 2.71 -7.50
N LYS A 8 11.95 2.32 -8.61
CA LYS A 8 11.71 2.96 -9.91
C LYS A 8 10.25 2.94 -10.32
N ILE A 9 9.58 1.81 -10.16
CA ILE A 9 8.15 1.70 -10.50
C ILE A 9 7.29 2.52 -9.52
N GLY A 10 7.53 2.39 -8.21
CA GLY A 10 6.70 3.02 -7.19
C GLY A 10 6.92 4.52 -7.04
N ILE A 11 8.16 4.96 -7.05
CA ILE A 11 8.50 6.37 -6.75
C ILE A 11 8.63 7.20 -8.03
N ASP A 12 9.44 6.76 -9.00
CA ASP A 12 9.57 7.51 -10.26
C ASP A 12 8.25 7.51 -11.03
N GLY A 13 7.51 6.39 -10.98
CA GLY A 13 6.18 6.29 -11.58
C GLY A 13 5.20 7.28 -10.95
N LEU A 14 5.16 7.37 -9.62
CA LEU A 14 4.31 8.35 -8.94
C LEU A 14 4.74 9.78 -9.23
N TRP A 15 6.04 10.07 -9.23
CA TRP A 15 6.55 11.39 -9.59
C TRP A 15 6.01 11.86 -10.93
N ASN A 16 6.10 11.00 -11.96
CA ASN A 16 5.58 11.32 -13.30
C ASN A 16 4.08 11.60 -13.29
N ILE A 17 3.30 10.80 -12.52
CA ILE A 17 1.85 11.02 -12.37
C ILE A 17 1.56 12.37 -11.70
N LEU A 18 2.29 12.72 -10.66
CA LEU A 18 2.11 13.97 -9.93
C LEU A 18 2.50 15.19 -10.78
N GLU A 19 3.53 15.09 -11.63
CA GLU A 19 3.87 16.14 -12.59
C GLU A 19 2.74 16.36 -13.60
N VAL A 20 2.20 15.29 -14.18
CA VAL A 20 1.05 15.36 -15.08
C VAL A 20 -0.17 15.96 -14.37
N ALA A 21 -0.45 15.51 -13.14
CA ALA A 21 -1.57 16.02 -12.36
C ALA A 21 -1.45 17.51 -12.05
N LYS A 22 -0.24 17.98 -11.75
CA LYS A 22 0.06 19.39 -11.55
C LYS A 22 -0.27 20.21 -12.80
N ASP A 23 0.20 19.77 -13.96
CA ASP A 23 0.04 20.49 -15.23
C ASP A 23 -1.41 20.49 -15.71
N HIS A 24 -2.14 19.40 -15.48
CA HIS A 24 -3.52 19.22 -15.94
C HIS A 24 -4.58 19.43 -14.84
N LYS A 25 -4.20 19.82 -13.63
CA LYS A 25 -5.09 20.03 -12.48
C LYS A 25 -5.95 18.81 -12.16
N CYS A 26 -5.37 17.62 -12.27
CA CYS A 26 -6.05 16.37 -11.97
C CYS A 26 -5.94 16.03 -10.48
N GLN A 27 -6.90 15.27 -9.97
CA GLN A 27 -6.83 14.63 -8.67
C GLN A 27 -6.01 13.34 -8.79
N VAL A 28 -5.24 13.03 -7.74
CA VAL A 28 -4.45 11.79 -7.65
C VAL A 28 -4.84 11.01 -6.41
N PHE A 29 -5.31 9.79 -6.60
CA PHE A 29 -5.49 8.84 -5.50
C PHE A 29 -4.35 7.84 -5.50
N THR A 30 -3.57 7.81 -4.39
CA THR A 30 -2.42 6.90 -4.24
C THR A 30 -2.73 5.85 -3.17
N PRO A 31 -2.80 4.56 -3.50
CA PRO A 31 -2.98 3.51 -2.51
C PRO A 31 -1.72 3.33 -1.67
N SER A 32 -1.78 3.71 -0.39
CA SER A 32 -0.78 3.37 0.61
C SER A 32 -1.10 2.02 1.27
N SER A 33 -0.42 1.69 2.33
CA SER A 33 -0.52 0.40 3.00
C SER A 33 -0.16 0.51 4.48
N ILE A 34 -0.74 -0.34 5.32
CA ILE A 34 -0.25 -0.54 6.69
C ILE A 34 1.20 -1.02 6.72
N GLY A 35 1.75 -1.48 5.60
CA GLY A 35 3.18 -1.76 5.45
C GLY A 35 4.07 -0.52 5.63
N SER A 36 3.53 0.71 5.60
CA SER A 36 4.23 1.95 5.95
C SER A 36 4.56 2.05 7.44
N PHE A 37 3.88 1.29 8.28
CA PHE A 37 4.15 1.23 9.72
C PHE A 37 5.39 0.40 10.04
N GLY A 38 5.94 0.62 11.21
CA GLY A 38 7.12 -0.08 11.71
C GLY A 38 6.94 -0.62 13.13
N PRO A 39 7.98 -1.26 13.69
CA PRO A 39 7.90 -1.85 15.02
C PRO A 39 7.54 -0.87 16.14
N ASN A 40 7.89 0.40 15.96
CA ASN A 40 7.66 1.47 16.94
C ASN A 40 6.34 2.22 16.73
N THR A 41 5.56 1.85 15.72
CA THR A 41 4.21 2.38 15.52
C THR A 41 3.29 1.82 16.62
N PRO A 42 2.47 2.63 17.30
CA PRO A 42 1.46 2.12 18.23
C PRO A 42 0.56 1.08 17.56
N LYS A 43 0.27 0.00 18.27
CA LYS A 43 -0.52 -1.12 17.72
C LYS A 43 -2.01 -1.02 18.03
N VAL A 44 -2.37 -0.19 19.01
CA VAL A 44 -3.75 0.06 19.44
C VAL A 44 -4.02 1.53 19.23
N ASP A 45 -5.16 1.85 18.69
CA ASP A 45 -5.62 3.22 18.41
C ASP A 45 -4.57 4.07 17.68
N THR A 46 -3.95 3.46 16.65
CA THR A 46 -2.89 4.10 15.86
C THR A 46 -3.36 5.44 15.29
N PRO A 47 -2.79 6.57 15.70
CA PRO A 47 -3.22 7.87 15.18
C PRO A 47 -2.82 8.05 13.72
N GLN A 48 -3.46 9.02 13.05
CA GLN A 48 -3.13 9.36 11.65
C GLN A 48 -1.67 9.80 11.53
N ASP A 49 -1.25 10.70 12.41
CA ASP A 49 0.13 11.15 12.51
C ASP A 49 0.86 10.26 13.52
N THR A 50 1.69 9.37 13.00
CA THR A 50 2.37 8.36 13.81
C THR A 50 3.76 8.04 13.26
N VAL A 51 4.54 7.33 14.08
CA VAL A 51 5.88 6.89 13.69
C VAL A 51 5.81 5.88 12.55
N GLN A 52 6.36 6.25 11.41
CA GLN A 52 6.49 5.39 10.24
C GLN A 52 7.96 5.03 10.01
N ARG A 53 8.39 3.88 10.54
CA ARG A 53 9.76 3.34 10.36
C ARG A 53 9.71 1.88 9.92
N PRO A 54 9.21 1.61 8.71
CA PRO A 54 9.10 0.25 8.19
C PRO A 54 10.47 -0.40 8.02
N LYS A 55 10.49 -1.73 8.04
CA LYS A 55 11.71 -2.54 7.88
C LYS A 55 11.82 -3.18 6.48
N THR A 56 10.89 -2.89 5.58
CA THR A 56 10.88 -3.42 4.22
C THR A 56 11.02 -2.31 3.20
N ILE A 57 11.63 -2.60 2.06
CA ILE A 57 11.71 -1.63 0.94
C ILE A 57 10.31 -1.23 0.44
N TYR A 58 9.35 -2.16 0.50
CA TYR A 58 7.96 -1.87 0.19
C TYR A 58 7.38 -0.82 1.14
N GLY A 59 7.54 -1.00 2.45
CA GLY A 59 7.08 -0.03 3.43
C GLY A 59 7.77 1.32 3.27
N VAL A 60 9.08 1.33 3.04
CA VAL A 60 9.84 2.56 2.75
C VAL A 60 9.28 3.27 1.54
N SER A 61 9.01 2.55 0.45
CA SER A 61 8.40 3.17 -0.74
C SER A 61 7.00 3.75 -0.43
N LYS A 62 6.17 3.08 0.39
CA LYS A 62 4.85 3.59 0.77
C LYS A 62 4.93 4.87 1.60
N VAL A 63 5.84 4.96 2.56
CA VAL A 63 6.10 6.21 3.30
C VAL A 63 6.54 7.31 2.34
N THR A 64 7.46 7.00 1.43
CA THR A 64 7.94 7.98 0.44
C THR A 64 6.80 8.46 -0.47
N THR A 65 5.89 7.58 -0.90
CA THR A 65 4.75 8.00 -1.73
C THR A 65 3.79 8.92 -0.97
N GLU A 66 3.53 8.67 0.32
CA GLU A 66 2.72 9.56 1.14
C GLU A 66 3.36 10.96 1.25
N LEU A 67 4.62 11.02 1.68
CA LEU A 67 5.35 12.28 1.84
C LEU A 67 5.50 13.05 0.52
N LEU A 68 5.71 12.36 -0.58
CA LEU A 68 5.81 12.97 -1.91
C LEU A 68 4.46 13.58 -2.33
N SER A 69 3.36 12.87 -2.08
CA SER A 69 2.02 13.36 -2.35
C SER A 69 1.68 14.61 -1.52
N ASP A 70 2.00 14.60 -0.24
CA ASP A 70 1.82 15.74 0.67
C ASP A 70 2.64 16.95 0.21
N TRP A 71 3.87 16.70 -0.24
CA TRP A 71 4.73 17.76 -0.75
C TRP A 71 4.16 18.39 -2.04
N PHE A 72 3.69 17.58 -3.00
CA PHE A 72 3.06 18.09 -4.21
C PHE A 72 1.77 18.86 -3.91
N HIS A 73 0.99 18.38 -2.93
CA HIS A 73 -0.17 19.12 -2.45
C HIS A 73 0.20 20.50 -1.90
N THR A 74 1.15 20.53 -0.98
CA THR A 74 1.56 21.77 -0.31
C THR A 74 2.24 22.76 -1.26
N LYS A 75 3.09 22.25 -2.16
CA LYS A 75 3.92 23.09 -3.04
C LYS A 75 3.18 23.55 -4.28
N TYR A 76 2.36 22.69 -4.87
CA TYR A 76 1.75 22.92 -6.18
C TYR A 76 0.22 22.89 -6.16
N GLY A 77 -0.40 22.60 -5.03
CA GLY A 77 -1.86 22.54 -4.89
C GLY A 77 -2.50 21.33 -5.59
N VAL A 78 -1.74 20.27 -5.87
CA VAL A 78 -2.30 19.04 -6.44
C VAL A 78 -3.24 18.39 -5.42
N ASP A 79 -4.46 18.05 -5.80
CA ASP A 79 -5.39 17.31 -4.93
C ASP A 79 -4.96 15.84 -4.84
N THR A 80 -4.13 15.55 -3.83
CA THR A 80 -3.64 14.20 -3.55
C THR A 80 -4.39 13.59 -2.40
N ARG A 81 -4.81 12.32 -2.54
CA ARG A 81 -5.51 11.55 -1.52
C ARG A 81 -4.92 10.16 -1.41
N SER A 82 -4.87 9.63 -0.20
CA SER A 82 -4.27 8.32 0.06
C SER A 82 -5.03 7.57 1.14
N VAL A 83 -5.00 6.25 1.07
CA VAL A 83 -5.54 5.35 2.11
C VAL A 83 -4.49 4.28 2.40
N ARG A 84 -4.19 4.07 3.69
CA ARG A 84 -3.35 2.96 4.15
C ARG A 84 -4.18 1.69 4.22
N PHE A 85 -4.24 0.97 3.10
CA PHE A 85 -4.98 -0.27 3.03
C PHE A 85 -4.42 -1.33 3.97
N PRO A 86 -5.28 -2.07 4.69
CA PRO A 86 -4.91 -3.29 5.38
C PRO A 86 -4.70 -4.43 4.39
N GLY A 87 -4.51 -5.65 4.88
CA GLY A 87 -4.52 -6.85 4.05
C GLY A 87 -5.85 -6.99 3.31
N LEU A 88 -5.79 -7.02 1.98
CA LEU A 88 -6.97 -7.18 1.14
C LEU A 88 -7.26 -8.67 0.94
N ILE A 89 -8.54 -9.02 1.05
CA ILE A 89 -9.01 -10.40 0.81
C ILE A 89 -9.62 -10.45 -0.60
N SER A 90 -9.13 -11.38 -1.42
CA SER A 90 -9.72 -11.70 -2.72
C SER A 90 -10.57 -12.95 -2.62
N TYR A 91 -11.73 -12.93 -3.26
CA TYR A 91 -12.57 -14.12 -3.42
C TYR A 91 -12.40 -14.80 -4.79
N VAL A 92 -11.70 -14.16 -5.71
CA VAL A 92 -11.49 -14.61 -7.09
C VAL A 92 -10.08 -15.13 -7.30
N THR A 93 -9.09 -14.41 -6.78
CA THR A 93 -7.69 -14.75 -6.99
C THR A 93 -7.18 -15.64 -5.87
N PRO A 94 -6.60 -16.83 -6.18
CA PRO A 94 -5.93 -17.66 -5.19
C PRO A 94 -4.80 -16.89 -4.46
N PRO A 95 -4.44 -17.31 -3.24
CA PRO A 95 -3.32 -16.70 -2.52
C PRO A 95 -2.03 -16.81 -3.33
N GLY A 96 -1.31 -15.68 -3.46
CA GLY A 96 -0.12 -15.54 -4.30
C GLY A 96 1.21 -15.46 -3.54
N GLY A 97 1.21 -15.73 -2.22
CA GLY A 97 2.40 -15.64 -1.36
C GLY A 97 2.59 -14.29 -0.68
N GLY A 98 1.57 -13.46 -0.61
CA GLY A 98 1.56 -12.23 0.19
C GLY A 98 1.44 -12.52 1.70
N THR A 99 1.89 -11.59 2.54
CA THR A 99 1.92 -11.77 4.01
C THR A 99 0.54 -11.93 4.65
N THR A 100 -0.52 -11.53 3.97
CA THR A 100 -1.91 -11.62 4.45
C THR A 100 -2.72 -12.70 3.75
N ASP A 101 -2.12 -13.41 2.81
CA ASP A 101 -2.79 -14.43 2.00
C ASP A 101 -3.23 -15.65 2.82
N TYR A 102 -2.63 -15.84 4.02
CA TYR A 102 -3.06 -16.88 4.95
C TYR A 102 -4.57 -16.83 5.26
N ALA A 103 -5.15 -15.63 5.30
CA ALA A 103 -6.56 -15.44 5.56
C ALA A 103 -7.45 -16.00 4.43
N VAL A 104 -6.95 -15.98 3.20
CA VAL A 104 -7.61 -16.57 2.02
C VAL A 104 -7.30 -18.06 1.96
N ASP A 105 -6.05 -18.46 2.21
CA ASP A 105 -5.58 -19.84 2.14
C ASP A 105 -6.30 -20.76 3.12
N ILE A 106 -6.65 -20.24 4.31
CA ILE A 106 -7.45 -20.99 5.31
C ILE A 106 -8.77 -21.49 4.70
N TYR A 107 -9.48 -20.64 3.94
CA TYR A 107 -10.75 -21.02 3.32
C TYR A 107 -10.57 -22.06 2.22
N TYR A 108 -9.56 -21.91 1.38
CA TYR A 108 -9.25 -22.91 0.34
C TYR A 108 -8.86 -24.25 0.96
N SER A 109 -8.00 -24.23 1.98
CA SER A 109 -7.57 -25.43 2.68
C SER A 109 -8.72 -26.12 3.42
N ALA A 110 -9.60 -25.36 4.05
CA ALA A 110 -10.79 -25.91 4.70
C ALA A 110 -11.76 -26.53 3.68
N SER A 111 -12.01 -25.86 2.55
CA SER A 111 -12.88 -26.36 1.49
C SER A 111 -12.34 -27.64 0.83
N ALA A 112 -11.02 -27.76 0.68
CA ALA A 112 -10.40 -28.96 0.16
C ALA A 112 -10.48 -30.14 1.13
N ARG A 113 -10.43 -29.88 2.45
CA ARG A 113 -10.52 -30.90 3.50
C ARG A 113 -11.94 -31.39 3.75
N PHE A 114 -12.93 -30.51 3.51
CA PHE A 114 -14.36 -30.81 3.68
C PHE A 114 -15.11 -30.52 2.38
N PRO A 115 -14.91 -31.33 1.31
CA PRO A 115 -15.69 -31.15 0.10
C PRO A 115 -17.18 -31.25 0.43
N ARG A 116 -17.96 -30.27 -0.01
CA ARG A 116 -19.41 -30.30 0.17
C ARG A 116 -19.94 -31.59 -0.48
N ALA A 117 -20.63 -32.42 0.31
CA ALA A 117 -21.44 -33.49 -0.24
C ALA A 117 -22.43 -32.86 -1.24
N ARG A 118 -22.43 -33.35 -2.47
CA ARG A 118 -23.36 -32.94 -3.52
C ARG A 118 -24.74 -33.49 -3.23
#